data_d540ce5b924ae5a2e52337c07a09e675
#
_entry.id   d540ce5b924ae5a2e52337c07a09e675
#
_cell.length_a   1.000
_cell.length_b   1.000
_cell.length_c   1.000
_cell.angle_alpha   90.00
_cell.angle_beta   90.00
_cell.angle_gamma   90.00
#
_symmetry.space_group_name_H-M   'P 1'
#
loop_
_entity.id
_entity.type
_entity.pdbx_description
1 polymer ?
#
loop_
_entity_poly.entity_id
_entity_poly.type
_entity_poly.pdbx_seq_one_letter_code
_entity_poly.pdbx_strand_id
1 'polypeptide(L)'
;MSSTHVAAPPSGTAAPGTAPRPARRRRTGARVDWWLTALLVVLALTVLVPLYFTVVTALKTPDQLGGSGFALPTEVRWANFADAWTLTDFPRAALNSAVITVSAVALTLLTNSMVAYAIARNMHRRLFKGLFLYFVSALFVPFPILMLPVAKQTAQLGLDNPAGLVLLYVVYGLSFNIFIFTAYIRSIPLELEEAARMDGAGTWGVFWRVIFPLLTPMNATVGILTCLWAWNDFLLPLIIVSDPGQATLPLVQYVFQSQFQTNYTVAFASYLMAMAPLLVVYVLAQRWVISGVTRGAVK
;
A
#
# COMPACT_ATOMS: atom_id res chain seq x y z
N MET A 1 -50.14 28.64 71.83
CA MET A 1 -51.43 27.93 71.78
C MET A 1 -51.49 27.21 70.46
N SER A 2 -51.80 25.95 70.54
CA SER A 2 -52.16 24.98 69.46
C SER A 2 -51.08 24.60 68.48
N SER A 3 -50.38 23.51 68.83
CA SER A 3 -49.53 22.67 68.06
C SER A 3 -50.38 21.68 67.20
N THR A 4 -50.25 21.73 65.91
CA THR A 4 -50.80 20.68 65.01
C THR A 4 -49.65 19.76 64.52
N HIS A 5 -49.62 18.55 65.06
CA HIS A 5 -48.81 17.42 64.56
C HIS A 5 -49.32 16.99 63.19
N VAL A 6 -48.45 17.03 62.16
CA VAL A 6 -48.70 16.36 60.91
C VAL A 6 -47.93 15.07 60.92
N ALA A 7 -48.68 13.95 60.82
CA ALA A 7 -48.13 12.61 60.76
C ALA A 7 -47.49 12.34 59.39
N ALA A 8 -46.34 11.69 59.41
CA ALA A 8 -45.63 11.20 58.23
C ALA A 8 -46.36 9.97 57.63
N PRO A 9 -46.41 9.82 56.29
CA PRO A 9 -46.98 8.61 55.67
C PRO A 9 -46.01 7.42 55.77
N PRO A 10 -46.50 6.17 55.75
CA PRO A 10 -45.70 4.97 55.89
C PRO A 10 -44.84 4.71 54.67
N SER A 11 -43.61 4.25 54.91
CA SER A 11 -42.64 3.79 53.96
C SER A 11 -43.18 2.60 53.17
N GLY A 12 -43.48 2.82 51.88
CA GLY A 12 -43.82 1.77 50.98
C GLY A 12 -42.58 0.95 50.59
N THR A 13 -42.64 -0.33 50.87
CA THR A 13 -41.64 -1.35 50.43
C THR A 13 -41.60 -1.39 48.90
N ALA A 14 -40.50 -0.89 48.31
CA ALA A 14 -40.26 -1.05 46.86
C ALA A 14 -40.03 -2.53 46.52
N ALA A 15 -40.86 -3.07 45.64
CA ALA A 15 -40.67 -4.39 45.06
C ALA A 15 -39.31 -4.43 44.26
N PRO A 16 -38.61 -5.54 44.27
CA PRO A 16 -37.37 -5.69 43.53
C PRO A 16 -37.61 -5.54 42.02
N GLY A 17 -37.13 -4.42 41.48
CA GLY A 17 -37.19 -4.13 40.06
C GLY A 17 -36.51 -5.23 39.23
N THR A 18 -37.29 -5.85 38.37
CA THR A 18 -36.80 -6.77 37.35
C THR A 18 -35.87 -5.99 36.41
N ALA A 19 -34.54 -6.28 36.49
CA ALA A 19 -33.55 -5.75 35.56
C ALA A 19 -34.00 -5.98 34.10
N PRO A 20 -33.91 -4.98 33.22
CA PRO A 20 -34.29 -5.16 31.83
C PRO A 20 -33.41 -6.23 31.18
N ARG A 21 -34.03 -7.31 30.71
CA ARG A 21 -33.34 -8.36 29.95
C ARG A 21 -32.63 -7.70 28.75
N PRO A 22 -31.34 -7.99 28.52
CA PRO A 22 -30.61 -7.44 27.35
C PRO A 22 -31.37 -7.84 26.11
N ALA A 23 -31.77 -6.84 25.32
CA ALA A 23 -32.45 -7.05 24.05
C ALA A 23 -31.56 -7.97 23.18
N ARG A 24 -32.05 -9.18 22.94
CA ARG A 24 -31.42 -10.17 22.05
C ARG A 24 -31.30 -9.51 20.68
N ARG A 25 -30.11 -8.99 20.33
CA ARG A 25 -29.80 -8.46 19.00
C ARG A 25 -30.20 -9.54 18.00
N ARG A 26 -31.37 -9.37 17.38
CA ARG A 26 -31.76 -10.16 16.22
C ARG A 26 -30.63 -10.00 15.21
N ARG A 27 -29.84 -11.05 15.04
CA ARG A 27 -29.04 -11.23 13.83
C ARG A 27 -30.05 -11.23 12.69
N THR A 28 -30.27 -10.08 12.10
CA THR A 28 -30.89 -9.99 10.78
C THR A 28 -29.96 -10.77 9.89
N GLY A 29 -30.30 -12.01 9.58
CA GLY A 29 -29.61 -12.77 8.56
C GLY A 29 -29.61 -11.91 7.32
N ALA A 30 -28.45 -11.42 6.92
CA ALA A 30 -28.31 -10.66 5.69
C ALA A 30 -28.89 -11.56 4.59
N ARG A 31 -30.06 -11.18 4.06
CA ARG A 31 -30.61 -11.86 2.88
C ARG A 31 -29.54 -11.70 1.80
N VAL A 32 -28.99 -12.83 1.36
CA VAL A 32 -28.06 -12.83 0.23
C VAL A 32 -28.86 -12.34 -0.96
N ASP A 33 -28.57 -11.16 -1.40
CA ASP A 33 -29.19 -10.60 -2.60
C ASP A 33 -28.50 -11.23 -3.81
N TRP A 34 -29.14 -12.29 -4.33
CA TRP A 34 -28.59 -13.09 -5.43
C TRP A 34 -28.30 -12.27 -6.67
N TRP A 35 -29.05 -11.20 -6.90
CA TRP A 35 -28.80 -10.28 -8.01
C TRP A 35 -27.50 -9.52 -7.82
N LEU A 36 -27.28 -8.96 -6.65
CA LEU A 36 -26.01 -8.29 -6.32
C LEU A 36 -24.83 -9.26 -6.36
N THR A 37 -25.04 -10.48 -5.86
CA THR A 37 -24.02 -11.53 -5.90
C THR A 37 -23.68 -11.90 -7.34
N ALA A 38 -24.68 -12.10 -8.20
CA ALA A 38 -24.45 -12.37 -9.62
C ALA A 38 -23.72 -11.23 -10.33
N LEU A 39 -24.11 -9.98 -10.06
CA LEU A 39 -23.41 -8.80 -10.59
C LEU A 39 -21.96 -8.76 -10.15
N LEU A 40 -21.67 -9.00 -8.87
CA LEU A 40 -20.30 -9.03 -8.34
C LEU A 40 -19.48 -10.16 -8.98
N VAL A 41 -20.07 -11.34 -9.20
CA VAL A 41 -19.41 -12.46 -9.89
C VAL A 41 -19.08 -12.08 -11.34
N VAL A 42 -20.00 -11.46 -12.07
CA VAL A 42 -19.76 -11.01 -13.45
C VAL A 42 -18.63 -9.97 -13.46
N LEU A 43 -18.65 -8.98 -12.56
CA LEU A 43 -17.59 -7.99 -12.46
C LEU A 43 -16.23 -8.62 -12.08
N ALA A 44 -16.22 -9.62 -11.19
CA ALA A 44 -15.00 -10.35 -10.86
C ALA A 44 -14.46 -11.14 -12.05
N LEU A 45 -15.33 -11.77 -12.84
CA LEU A 45 -14.92 -12.49 -14.04
C LEU A 45 -14.29 -11.57 -15.10
N THR A 46 -14.77 -10.32 -15.27
CA THR A 46 -14.16 -9.38 -16.21
C THR A 46 -12.71 -9.06 -15.86
N VAL A 47 -12.35 -9.05 -14.56
CA VAL A 47 -10.97 -8.84 -14.11
C VAL A 47 -10.06 -10.02 -14.47
N LEU A 48 -10.61 -11.23 -14.59
CA LEU A 48 -9.84 -12.42 -14.97
C LEU A 48 -9.54 -12.49 -16.48
N VAL A 49 -10.30 -11.76 -17.31
CA VAL A 49 -10.10 -11.79 -18.77
C VAL A 49 -8.69 -11.38 -19.20
N PRO A 50 -8.12 -10.24 -18.74
CA PRO A 50 -6.75 -9.88 -19.08
C PRO A 50 -5.73 -10.91 -18.59
N LEU A 51 -5.94 -11.46 -17.39
CA LEU A 51 -5.05 -12.50 -16.84
C LEU A 51 -5.10 -13.78 -17.69
N TYR A 52 -6.29 -14.23 -18.06
CA TYR A 52 -6.48 -15.36 -18.97
C TYR A 52 -5.75 -15.13 -20.28
N PHE A 53 -5.95 -13.96 -20.91
CA PHE A 53 -5.27 -13.59 -22.15
C PHE A 53 -3.74 -13.63 -22.00
N THR A 54 -3.21 -13.09 -20.90
CA THR A 54 -1.78 -13.10 -20.60
C THR A 54 -1.24 -14.51 -20.49
N VAL A 55 -1.91 -15.39 -19.73
CA VAL A 55 -1.50 -16.78 -19.55
C VAL A 55 -1.55 -17.54 -20.86
N VAL A 56 -2.65 -17.42 -21.61
CA VAL A 56 -2.82 -18.11 -22.89
C VAL A 56 -1.77 -17.65 -23.90
N THR A 57 -1.51 -16.36 -23.99
CA THR A 57 -0.50 -15.82 -24.93
C THR A 57 0.92 -16.24 -24.55
N ALA A 58 1.25 -16.28 -23.26
CA ALA A 58 2.56 -16.74 -22.78
C ALA A 58 2.86 -18.20 -23.13
N LEU A 59 1.83 -19.01 -23.32
CA LEU A 59 1.93 -20.44 -23.62
C LEU A 59 1.87 -20.77 -25.12
N LYS A 60 1.56 -19.79 -25.98
CA LYS A 60 1.46 -19.99 -27.44
C LYS A 60 2.82 -19.98 -28.13
N THR A 61 2.86 -20.62 -29.33
CA THR A 61 3.92 -20.39 -30.29
C THR A 61 3.66 -19.10 -31.07
N PRO A 62 4.69 -18.42 -31.65
CA PRO A 62 4.51 -17.22 -32.45
C PRO A 62 3.48 -17.36 -33.58
N ASP A 63 3.44 -18.54 -34.23
CA ASP A 63 2.53 -18.83 -35.35
C ASP A 63 1.06 -18.86 -34.91
N GLN A 64 0.78 -19.19 -33.65
CA GLN A 64 -0.58 -19.19 -33.08
C GLN A 64 -1.12 -17.80 -32.78
N LEU A 65 -0.30 -16.75 -32.83
CA LEU A 65 -0.72 -15.38 -32.58
C LEU A 65 -1.58 -14.78 -33.71
N GLY A 66 -1.45 -15.34 -34.95
CA GLY A 66 -2.28 -14.92 -36.07
C GLY A 66 -3.77 -15.31 -35.96
N GLY A 67 -4.10 -16.20 -35.02
CA GLY A 67 -5.46 -16.61 -34.71
C GLY A 67 -6.14 -15.76 -33.63
N SER A 68 -7.24 -16.29 -33.05
CA SER A 68 -7.90 -15.63 -31.93
C SER A 68 -6.99 -15.58 -30.70
N GLY A 69 -6.81 -14.37 -30.13
CA GLY A 69 -6.02 -14.16 -28.93
C GLY A 69 -6.55 -14.93 -27.71
N PHE A 70 -7.85 -15.26 -27.71
CA PHE A 70 -8.52 -15.99 -26.61
C PHE A 70 -8.55 -17.51 -26.83
N ALA A 71 -8.18 -18.01 -28.00
CA ALA A 71 -8.12 -19.44 -28.25
C ALA A 71 -7.03 -20.09 -27.38
N LEU A 72 -7.31 -21.26 -26.82
CA LEU A 72 -6.32 -22.05 -26.10
C LEU A 72 -5.16 -22.44 -27.03
N PRO A 73 -3.95 -22.56 -26.53
CA PRO A 73 -2.81 -23.02 -27.32
C PRO A 73 -3.07 -24.47 -27.81
N THR A 74 -2.89 -24.69 -29.08
CA THR A 74 -2.92 -26.06 -29.65
C THR A 74 -1.66 -26.83 -29.30
N GLU A 75 -0.55 -26.11 -29.16
CA GLU A 75 0.73 -26.59 -28.67
C GLU A 75 1.25 -25.65 -27.59
N VAL A 76 1.59 -26.19 -26.42
CA VAL A 76 2.09 -25.42 -25.28
C VAL A 76 3.60 -25.27 -25.35
N ARG A 77 4.08 -24.03 -25.49
CA ARG A 77 5.52 -23.71 -25.55
C ARG A 77 6.04 -23.19 -24.22
N TRP A 78 6.50 -24.07 -23.37
CA TRP A 78 7.16 -23.71 -22.11
C TRP A 78 8.50 -22.97 -22.30
N ALA A 79 9.13 -23.14 -23.46
CA ALA A 79 10.38 -22.45 -23.78
C ALA A 79 10.27 -20.94 -23.73
N ASN A 80 9.06 -20.34 -23.89
CA ASN A 80 8.86 -18.91 -23.77
C ASN A 80 9.31 -18.37 -22.40
N PHE A 81 9.13 -19.15 -21.34
CA PHE A 81 9.59 -18.77 -20.00
C PHE A 81 11.11 -18.85 -19.85
N ALA A 82 11.76 -19.85 -20.45
CA ALA A 82 13.20 -19.95 -20.45
C ALA A 82 13.84 -18.85 -21.32
N ASP A 83 13.22 -18.53 -22.46
CA ASP A 83 13.64 -17.45 -23.34
C ASP A 83 13.49 -16.09 -22.61
N ALA A 84 12.37 -15.87 -21.91
CA ALA A 84 12.15 -14.68 -21.11
C ALA A 84 13.16 -14.55 -19.97
N TRP A 85 13.46 -15.66 -19.28
CA TRP A 85 14.42 -15.70 -18.18
C TRP A 85 15.81 -15.26 -18.62
N THR A 86 16.27 -15.72 -19.77
CA THR A 86 17.60 -15.41 -20.30
C THR A 86 17.66 -14.01 -20.93
N LEU A 87 16.64 -13.64 -21.71
CA LEU A 87 16.62 -12.33 -22.41
C LEU A 87 16.55 -11.15 -21.46
N THR A 88 15.90 -11.29 -20.31
CA THR A 88 15.75 -10.21 -19.33
C THR A 88 16.76 -10.28 -18.20
N ASP A 89 17.70 -11.25 -18.21
CA ASP A 89 18.51 -11.55 -17.02
C ASP A 89 17.65 -11.55 -15.74
N PHE A 90 16.55 -12.31 -15.80
CA PHE A 90 15.45 -12.24 -14.82
C PHE A 90 15.93 -12.33 -13.38
N PRO A 91 16.86 -13.23 -12.98
CA PRO A 91 17.30 -13.31 -11.59
C PRO A 91 17.92 -12.01 -11.09
N ARG A 92 18.74 -11.38 -11.91
CA ARG A 92 19.43 -10.12 -11.57
C ARG A 92 18.43 -8.96 -11.47
N ALA A 93 17.55 -8.82 -12.47
CA ALA A 93 16.53 -7.78 -12.48
C ALA A 93 15.52 -7.96 -11.32
N ALA A 94 15.15 -9.19 -10.99
CA ALA A 94 14.30 -9.51 -9.85
C ALA A 94 14.96 -9.17 -8.51
N LEU A 95 16.25 -9.49 -8.35
CA LEU A 95 17.03 -9.13 -7.17
C LEU A 95 17.14 -7.61 -7.02
N ASN A 96 17.46 -6.89 -8.11
CA ASN A 96 17.50 -5.43 -8.09
C ASN A 96 16.15 -4.85 -7.66
N SER A 97 15.04 -5.27 -8.28
CA SER A 97 13.70 -4.84 -7.90
C SER A 97 13.38 -5.16 -6.44
N ALA A 98 13.74 -6.34 -5.95
CA ALA A 98 13.50 -6.73 -4.57
C ALA A 98 14.30 -5.88 -3.58
N VAL A 99 15.59 -5.68 -3.82
CA VAL A 99 16.47 -4.87 -2.95
C VAL A 99 16.00 -3.42 -2.91
N ILE A 100 15.70 -2.83 -4.08
CA ILE A 100 15.21 -1.45 -4.17
C ILE A 100 13.87 -1.32 -3.43
N THR A 101 12.92 -2.21 -3.70
CA THR A 101 11.57 -2.17 -3.09
C THR A 101 11.63 -2.34 -1.59
N VAL A 102 12.35 -3.35 -1.09
CA VAL A 102 12.47 -3.59 0.36
C VAL A 102 13.16 -2.42 1.06
N SER A 103 14.22 -1.89 0.48
CA SER A 103 14.94 -0.73 1.02
C SER A 103 14.05 0.53 1.04
N ALA A 104 13.32 0.78 -0.05
CA ALA A 104 12.38 1.89 -0.16
C ALA A 104 11.26 1.78 0.89
N VAL A 105 10.66 0.59 1.05
CA VAL A 105 9.62 0.35 2.07
C VAL A 105 10.17 0.57 3.47
N ALA A 106 11.31 -0.04 3.81
CA ALA A 106 11.91 0.09 5.15
C ALA A 106 12.21 1.55 5.50
N LEU A 107 12.90 2.26 4.60
CA LEU A 107 13.27 3.67 4.83
C LEU A 107 12.02 4.58 4.85
N THR A 108 11.04 4.33 4.00
CA THR A 108 9.77 5.08 4.00
C THR A 108 9.05 4.93 5.33
N LEU A 109 8.86 3.69 5.82
CA LEU A 109 8.19 3.45 7.09
C LEU A 109 8.90 4.13 8.26
N LEU A 110 10.23 4.06 8.28
CA LEU A 110 11.02 4.67 9.34
C LEU A 110 10.98 6.20 9.27
N THR A 111 11.36 6.78 8.15
CA THR A 111 11.56 8.23 8.04
C THR A 111 10.25 9.00 7.94
N ASN A 112 9.30 8.53 7.10
CA ASN A 112 8.07 9.26 6.87
C ASN A 112 7.14 9.22 8.10
N SER A 113 7.13 8.12 8.86
CA SER A 113 6.38 8.06 10.13
C SER A 113 6.95 9.02 11.17
N MET A 114 8.29 9.16 11.25
CA MET A 114 8.95 10.10 12.16
C MET A 114 8.63 11.55 11.81
N VAL A 115 8.72 11.90 10.52
CA VAL A 115 8.38 13.25 10.04
C VAL A 115 6.90 13.55 10.30
N ALA A 116 6.02 12.60 10.00
CA ALA A 116 4.59 12.75 10.26
C ALA A 116 4.27 12.88 11.75
N TYR A 117 4.97 12.15 12.62
CA TYR A 117 4.84 12.28 14.08
C TYR A 117 5.23 13.68 14.56
N ALA A 118 6.38 14.18 14.10
CA ALA A 118 6.82 15.54 14.45
C ALA A 118 5.81 16.60 13.99
N ILE A 119 5.27 16.46 12.79
CA ILE A 119 4.25 17.36 12.25
C ILE A 119 2.94 17.23 13.03
N ALA A 120 2.43 16.00 13.23
CA ALA A 120 1.13 15.76 13.87
C ALA A 120 1.03 16.37 15.27
N ARG A 121 2.09 16.21 16.07
CA ARG A 121 2.12 16.69 17.47
C ARG A 121 2.43 18.18 17.61
N ASN A 122 2.93 18.82 16.55
CA ASN A 122 3.25 20.26 16.57
C ASN A 122 2.38 21.09 15.63
N MET A 123 1.25 20.59 15.16
CA MET A 123 0.35 21.30 14.21
C MET A 123 -0.18 22.64 14.72
N HIS A 124 -0.13 22.91 16.03
CA HIS A 124 -0.47 24.21 16.63
C HIS A 124 0.56 25.29 16.27
N ARG A 125 1.80 24.91 15.92
CA ARG A 125 2.85 25.84 15.52
C ARG A 125 2.78 26.14 14.03
N ARG A 126 2.88 27.42 13.65
CA ARG A 126 2.78 27.88 12.24
C ARG A 126 3.75 27.16 11.31
N LEU A 127 4.99 26.89 11.78
CA LEU A 127 6.02 26.19 11.00
C LEU A 127 5.55 24.77 10.60
N PHE A 128 5.08 23.97 11.56
CA PHE A 128 4.67 22.58 11.29
C PHE A 128 3.38 22.51 10.46
N LYS A 129 2.47 23.47 10.65
CA LYS A 129 1.31 23.62 9.77
C LYS A 129 1.75 23.96 8.34
N GLY A 130 2.72 24.86 8.18
CA GLY A 130 3.30 25.21 6.88
C GLY A 130 4.00 24.01 6.22
N LEU A 131 4.80 23.26 6.97
CA LEU A 131 5.44 22.03 6.48
C LEU A 131 4.40 20.97 6.03
N PHE A 132 3.33 20.78 6.81
CA PHE A 132 2.25 19.87 6.40
C PHE A 132 1.65 20.30 5.05
N LEU A 133 1.29 21.58 4.90
CA LEU A 133 0.73 22.11 3.66
C LEU A 133 1.72 22.00 2.51
N TYR A 134 3.01 22.25 2.75
CA TYR A 134 4.08 22.11 1.75
C TYR A 134 4.16 20.66 1.22
N PHE A 135 4.22 19.66 2.12
CA PHE A 135 4.27 18.26 1.69
C PHE A 135 2.99 17.85 0.96
N VAL A 136 1.82 18.23 1.47
CA VAL A 136 0.55 17.89 0.84
C VAL A 136 0.39 18.58 -0.52
N SER A 137 0.90 19.80 -0.69
CA SER A 137 0.84 20.49 -1.98
C SER A 137 1.63 19.78 -3.08
N ALA A 138 2.67 19.03 -2.73
CA ALA A 138 3.45 18.26 -3.70
C ALA A 138 2.64 17.10 -4.35
N LEU A 139 1.51 16.68 -3.75
CA LEU A 139 0.60 15.70 -4.38
C LEU A 139 -0.02 16.22 -5.69
N PHE A 140 -0.08 17.54 -5.87
CA PHE A 140 -0.68 18.15 -7.05
C PHE A 140 0.33 18.41 -8.18
N VAL A 141 1.62 18.10 -7.95
CA VAL A 141 2.66 18.27 -8.96
C VAL A 141 2.78 17.00 -9.80
N PRO A 142 2.43 17.03 -11.10
CA PRO A 142 2.54 15.85 -11.97
C PRO A 142 4.00 15.42 -12.13
N PHE A 143 4.30 14.14 -11.88
CA PHE A 143 5.65 13.59 -12.01
C PHE A 143 6.31 13.86 -13.38
N PRO A 144 5.61 13.76 -14.53
CA PRO A 144 6.23 14.01 -15.84
C PRO A 144 6.89 15.39 -15.98
N ILE A 145 6.40 16.40 -15.26
CA ILE A 145 7.03 17.75 -15.25
C ILE A 145 8.37 17.73 -14.53
N LEU A 146 8.52 16.86 -13.53
CA LEU A 146 9.71 16.75 -12.70
C LEU A 146 10.78 15.81 -13.29
N MET A 147 10.45 14.98 -14.28
CA MET A 147 11.33 13.93 -14.80
C MET A 147 12.71 14.48 -15.21
N LEU A 148 12.75 15.49 -16.07
CA LEU A 148 14.01 16.03 -16.58
C LEU A 148 14.83 16.76 -15.49
N PRO A 149 14.27 17.65 -14.67
CA PRO A 149 14.98 18.24 -13.54
C PRO A 149 15.54 17.21 -12.57
N VAL A 150 14.77 16.17 -12.23
CA VAL A 150 15.20 15.12 -11.30
C VAL A 150 16.33 14.30 -11.89
N ALA A 151 16.22 13.84 -13.15
CA ALA A 151 17.29 13.11 -13.82
C ALA A 151 18.60 13.92 -13.87
N LYS A 152 18.52 15.23 -14.16
CA LYS A 152 19.67 16.10 -14.15
C LYS A 152 20.31 16.25 -12.78
N GLN A 153 19.50 16.47 -11.73
CA GLN A 153 20.00 16.65 -10.37
C GLN A 153 20.62 15.37 -9.82
N THR A 154 19.98 14.21 -10.04
CA THR A 154 20.50 12.91 -9.58
C THR A 154 21.82 12.57 -10.26
N ALA A 155 21.96 12.81 -11.56
CA ALA A 155 23.20 12.61 -12.29
C ALA A 155 24.32 13.52 -11.76
N GLN A 156 24.03 14.81 -11.47
CA GLN A 156 25.01 15.74 -10.89
C GLN A 156 25.47 15.36 -9.48
N LEU A 157 24.60 14.67 -8.72
CA LEU A 157 24.89 14.21 -7.36
C LEU A 157 25.50 12.80 -7.32
N GLY A 158 25.69 12.13 -8.49
CA GLY A 158 26.13 10.74 -8.55
C GLY A 158 25.09 9.75 -7.99
N LEU A 159 23.82 10.11 -8.05
CA LEU A 159 22.67 9.32 -7.57
C LEU A 159 21.87 8.69 -8.73
N ASP A 160 22.48 8.54 -9.91
CA ASP A 160 21.93 7.86 -11.09
C ASP A 160 22.09 6.32 -11.00
N ASN A 161 21.71 5.78 -9.85
CA ASN A 161 21.92 4.39 -9.45
C ASN A 161 20.79 3.91 -8.50
N PRO A 162 20.75 2.60 -8.11
CA PRO A 162 19.73 2.06 -7.21
C PRO A 162 19.57 2.80 -5.87
N ALA A 163 20.66 3.31 -5.29
CA ALA A 163 20.57 4.05 -4.03
C ALA A 163 19.85 5.39 -4.20
N GLY A 164 20.10 6.10 -5.30
CA GLY A 164 19.36 7.32 -5.66
C GLY A 164 17.89 7.02 -5.93
N LEU A 165 17.58 5.89 -6.59
CA LEU A 165 16.22 5.46 -6.83
C LEU A 165 15.46 5.19 -5.51
N VAL A 166 16.08 4.50 -4.56
CA VAL A 166 15.52 4.28 -3.21
C VAL A 166 15.26 5.61 -2.51
N LEU A 167 16.22 6.53 -2.54
CA LEU A 167 16.07 7.87 -1.95
C LEU A 167 14.87 8.62 -2.55
N LEU A 168 14.73 8.58 -3.88
CA LEU A 168 13.61 9.22 -4.57
C LEU A 168 12.26 8.60 -4.18
N TYR A 169 12.15 7.28 -4.06
CA TYR A 169 10.92 6.65 -3.57
C TYR A 169 10.54 7.13 -2.18
N VAL A 170 11.51 7.26 -1.27
CA VAL A 170 11.26 7.80 0.08
C VAL A 170 10.79 9.25 0.02
N VAL A 171 11.44 10.10 -0.79
CA VAL A 171 11.12 11.53 -0.90
C VAL A 171 9.75 11.75 -1.57
N TYR A 172 9.46 11.08 -2.68
CA TYR A 172 8.15 11.18 -3.33
C TYR A 172 7.03 10.63 -2.46
N GLY A 173 7.31 9.57 -1.71
CA GLY A 173 6.39 8.99 -0.75
C GLY A 173 6.01 9.94 0.39
N LEU A 174 6.88 10.91 0.76
CA LEU A 174 6.64 11.85 1.87
C LEU A 174 5.28 12.54 1.75
N SER A 175 4.93 13.01 0.57
CA SER A 175 3.70 13.80 0.34
C SER A 175 2.45 13.05 0.79
N PHE A 176 2.25 11.86 0.28
CA PHE A 176 1.10 11.02 0.59
C PHE A 176 1.19 10.41 2.00
N ASN A 177 2.37 9.94 2.38
CA ASN A 177 2.56 9.26 3.65
C ASN A 177 2.42 10.21 4.84
N ILE A 178 2.92 11.45 4.75
CA ILE A 178 2.72 12.46 5.78
C ILE A 178 1.24 12.77 5.96
N PHE A 179 0.49 12.87 4.87
CA PHE A 179 -0.96 13.10 4.93
C PHE A 179 -1.67 12.01 5.74
N ILE A 180 -1.47 10.74 5.40
CA ILE A 180 -2.18 9.63 6.06
C ILE A 180 -1.64 9.33 7.46
N PHE A 181 -0.31 9.34 7.67
CA PHE A 181 0.26 9.15 9.00
C PHE A 181 -0.16 10.25 9.97
N THR A 182 -0.12 11.52 9.53
CA THR A 182 -0.53 12.65 10.38
C THR A 182 -1.99 12.51 10.81
N ALA A 183 -2.89 12.12 9.90
CA ALA A 183 -4.30 11.89 10.23
C ALA A 183 -4.46 10.79 11.27
N TYR A 184 -3.75 9.68 11.11
CA TYR A 184 -3.80 8.54 12.03
C TYR A 184 -3.19 8.87 13.40
N ILE A 185 -1.99 9.51 13.43
CA ILE A 185 -1.31 9.88 14.68
C ILE A 185 -2.17 10.84 15.51
N ARG A 186 -2.90 11.75 14.87
CA ARG A 186 -3.81 12.66 15.56
C ARG A 186 -5.01 11.96 16.19
N SER A 187 -5.36 10.76 15.77
CA SER A 187 -6.42 9.96 16.40
C SER A 187 -5.93 9.17 17.61
N ILE A 188 -4.62 9.08 17.81
CA ILE A 188 -4.02 8.42 18.99
C ILE A 188 -4.11 9.40 20.17
N PRO A 189 -4.71 8.98 21.32
CA PRO A 189 -4.82 9.82 22.51
C PRO A 189 -3.45 10.29 23.02
N LEU A 190 -3.37 11.56 23.41
CA LEU A 190 -2.12 12.16 23.92
C LEU A 190 -1.73 11.60 25.30
N GLU A 191 -2.70 11.17 26.05
CA GLU A 191 -2.54 10.58 27.39
C GLU A 191 -1.57 9.40 27.41
N LEU A 192 -1.47 8.63 26.30
CA LEU A 192 -0.53 7.54 26.15
C LEU A 192 0.92 8.01 26.11
N GLU A 193 1.16 9.15 25.47
CA GLU A 193 2.49 9.77 25.42
C GLU A 193 2.86 10.43 26.73
N GLU A 194 1.87 11.09 27.37
CA GLU A 194 2.04 11.73 28.68
C GLU A 194 2.38 10.69 29.74
N ALA A 195 1.68 9.57 29.79
CA ALA A 195 1.99 8.44 30.69
C ALA A 195 3.43 7.95 30.49
N ALA A 196 3.84 7.72 29.23
CA ALA A 196 5.21 7.28 28.94
C ALA A 196 6.27 8.32 29.37
N ARG A 197 5.96 9.61 29.26
CA ARG A 197 6.85 10.68 29.74
C ARG A 197 6.93 10.74 31.26
N MET A 198 5.82 10.48 31.98
CA MET A 198 5.82 10.36 33.43
C MET A 198 6.68 9.18 33.90
N ASP A 199 6.74 8.09 33.10
CA ASP A 199 7.63 6.95 33.31
C ASP A 199 9.09 7.23 32.90
N GLY A 200 9.43 8.48 32.54
CA GLY A 200 10.79 8.90 32.20
C GLY A 200 11.20 8.70 30.74
N ALA A 201 10.26 8.36 29.84
CA ALA A 201 10.60 8.22 28.41
C ALA A 201 10.85 9.59 27.74
N GLY A 202 12.02 9.77 27.14
CA GLY A 202 12.28 10.91 26.25
C GLY A 202 11.51 10.80 24.92
N THR A 203 11.53 11.85 24.10
CA THR A 203 10.78 11.92 22.83
C THR A 203 11.03 10.72 21.91
N TRP A 204 12.27 10.26 21.77
CA TRP A 204 12.61 9.06 21.01
C TRP A 204 12.06 7.78 21.62
N GLY A 205 12.07 7.68 22.98
CA GLY A 205 11.47 6.56 23.68
C GLY A 205 9.96 6.49 23.47
N VAL A 206 9.28 7.62 23.55
CA VAL A 206 7.83 7.73 23.24
C VAL A 206 7.55 7.30 21.81
N PHE A 207 8.33 7.80 20.83
CA PHE A 207 8.12 7.41 19.44
C PHE A 207 8.28 5.89 19.24
N TRP A 208 9.41 5.32 19.62
CA TRP A 208 9.71 3.91 19.31
C TRP A 208 8.95 2.90 20.15
N ARG A 209 8.64 3.22 21.42
CA ARG A 209 8.00 2.27 22.35
C ARG A 209 6.49 2.41 22.40
N VAL A 210 5.94 3.58 22.05
CA VAL A 210 4.50 3.84 22.13
C VAL A 210 3.92 4.07 20.74
N ILE A 211 4.38 5.10 20.03
CA ILE A 211 3.74 5.53 18.78
C ILE A 211 4.00 4.55 17.65
N PHE A 212 5.24 4.18 17.36
CA PHE A 212 5.57 3.31 16.23
C PHE A 212 4.88 1.94 16.30
N PRO A 213 4.77 1.26 17.45
CA PRO A 213 3.95 0.07 17.60
C PRO A 213 2.46 0.31 17.37
N LEU A 214 1.91 1.43 17.83
CA LEU A 214 0.51 1.79 17.56
C LEU A 214 0.24 2.12 16.08
N LEU A 215 1.27 2.53 15.35
CA LEU A 215 1.19 2.73 13.89
C LEU A 215 1.19 1.43 13.08
N THR A 216 1.35 0.26 13.68
CA THR A 216 1.45 -1.03 12.95
C THR A 216 0.39 -1.21 11.86
N PRO A 217 -0.92 -0.92 12.07
CA PRO A 217 -1.92 -1.05 11.00
C PRO A 217 -1.68 -0.08 9.85
N MET A 218 -1.24 1.15 10.17
CA MET A 218 -0.94 2.17 9.16
C MET A 218 0.38 1.87 8.44
N ASN A 219 1.39 1.42 9.17
CA ASN A 219 2.66 0.96 8.59
C ASN A 219 2.44 -0.18 7.60
N ALA A 220 1.55 -1.14 7.91
CA ALA A 220 1.19 -2.19 6.98
C ALA A 220 0.57 -1.61 5.69
N THR A 221 -0.35 -0.66 5.81
CA THR A 221 -1.00 -0.02 4.65
C THR A 221 0.02 0.75 3.79
N VAL A 222 0.82 1.63 4.41
CA VAL A 222 1.86 2.41 3.71
C VAL A 222 2.91 1.48 3.10
N GLY A 223 3.34 0.47 3.83
CA GLY A 223 4.33 -0.50 3.34
C GLY A 223 3.85 -1.24 2.09
N ILE A 224 2.60 -1.70 2.07
CA ILE A 224 2.01 -2.37 0.92
C ILE A 224 1.89 -1.41 -0.27
N LEU A 225 1.38 -0.19 -0.05
CA LEU A 225 1.25 0.80 -1.12
C LEU A 225 2.62 1.19 -1.70
N THR A 226 3.61 1.41 -0.86
CA THR A 226 4.99 1.69 -1.29
C THR A 226 5.60 0.49 -2.03
N CYS A 227 5.38 -0.74 -1.54
CA CYS A 227 5.84 -1.96 -2.19
C CYS A 227 5.25 -2.09 -3.59
N LEU A 228 3.93 -1.95 -3.73
CA LEU A 228 3.25 -2.03 -5.03
C LEU A 228 3.73 -0.94 -5.98
N TRP A 229 3.91 0.28 -5.49
CA TRP A 229 4.39 1.39 -6.30
C TRP A 229 5.83 1.17 -6.76
N ALA A 230 6.78 0.93 -5.85
CA ALA A 230 8.19 0.76 -6.19
C ALA A 230 8.47 -0.48 -7.07
N TRP A 231 7.73 -1.59 -6.85
CA TRP A 231 7.88 -2.80 -7.66
C TRP A 231 7.41 -2.62 -9.10
N ASN A 232 6.31 -1.89 -9.32
CA ASN A 232 5.71 -1.74 -10.65
C ASN A 232 6.18 -0.48 -11.38
N ASP A 233 7.02 0.34 -10.76
CA ASP A 233 7.45 1.59 -11.37
C ASP A 233 8.43 1.33 -12.51
N PHE A 234 8.13 1.97 -13.63
CA PHE A 234 8.95 1.97 -14.83
C PHE A 234 9.62 3.31 -15.09
N LEU A 235 8.89 4.42 -14.80
CA LEU A 235 9.32 5.75 -15.23
C LEU A 235 10.52 6.27 -14.45
N LEU A 236 10.53 6.09 -13.14
CA LEU A 236 11.64 6.54 -12.31
C LEU A 236 12.92 5.74 -12.61
N PRO A 237 12.91 4.39 -12.63
CA PRO A 237 14.07 3.60 -13.06
C PRO A 237 14.57 3.95 -14.45
N LEU A 238 13.69 4.24 -15.40
CA LEU A 238 14.06 4.60 -16.77
C LEU A 238 14.93 5.84 -16.85
N ILE A 239 14.68 6.83 -15.98
CA ILE A 239 15.41 8.11 -16.01
C ILE A 239 16.60 8.17 -15.05
N ILE A 240 16.64 7.26 -14.06
CA ILE A 240 17.64 7.28 -12.99
C ILE A 240 18.70 6.19 -13.16
N VAL A 241 18.33 4.98 -13.60
CA VAL A 241 19.27 3.87 -13.66
C VAL A 241 20.06 3.93 -14.96
N SER A 242 21.33 4.30 -14.89
CA SER A 242 22.21 4.43 -16.06
C SER A 242 22.87 3.10 -16.44
N ASP A 243 23.10 2.18 -15.49
CA ASP A 243 23.74 0.88 -15.73
C ASP A 243 22.67 -0.19 -16.03
N PRO A 244 22.67 -0.80 -17.24
CA PRO A 244 21.74 -1.89 -17.57
C PRO A 244 21.79 -3.06 -16.59
N GLY A 245 22.93 -3.33 -15.97
CA GLY A 245 23.09 -4.38 -14.97
C GLY A 245 22.37 -4.11 -13.64
N GLN A 246 21.91 -2.88 -13.42
CA GLN A 246 21.16 -2.45 -12.24
C GLN A 246 19.68 -2.23 -12.53
N ALA A 247 19.23 -2.57 -13.73
CA ALA A 247 17.86 -2.38 -14.18
C ALA A 247 16.86 -3.19 -13.32
N THR A 248 15.68 -2.61 -13.12
CA THR A 248 14.55 -3.26 -12.44
C THR A 248 13.76 -4.14 -13.40
N LEU A 249 12.91 -5.03 -12.87
CA LEU A 249 12.06 -5.91 -13.69
C LEU A 249 11.20 -5.13 -14.71
N PRO A 250 10.45 -4.06 -14.33
CA PRO A 250 9.70 -3.28 -15.31
C PRO A 250 10.59 -2.66 -16.38
N LEU A 251 11.81 -2.24 -16.01
CA LEU A 251 12.73 -1.62 -16.96
C LEU A 251 13.28 -2.61 -17.98
N VAL A 252 13.68 -3.82 -17.57
CA VAL A 252 14.16 -4.85 -18.52
C VAL A 252 13.04 -5.35 -19.42
N GLN A 253 11.78 -5.35 -18.97
CA GLN A 253 10.64 -5.73 -19.81
C GLN A 253 10.38 -4.76 -20.97
N TYR A 254 10.89 -3.54 -20.88
CA TYR A 254 10.77 -2.56 -21.96
C TYR A 254 11.53 -2.98 -23.22
N VAL A 255 12.53 -3.87 -23.12
CA VAL A 255 13.25 -4.43 -24.26
C VAL A 255 12.30 -5.08 -25.29
N PHE A 256 11.21 -5.69 -24.81
CA PHE A 256 10.22 -6.31 -25.70
C PHE A 256 9.40 -5.31 -26.54
N GLN A 257 9.36 -4.04 -26.12
CA GLN A 257 8.66 -2.98 -26.84
C GLN A 257 9.55 -2.20 -27.80
N SER A 258 10.87 -2.18 -27.55
CA SER A 258 11.83 -1.38 -28.30
C SER A 258 12.41 -2.07 -29.53
N GLN A 259 12.25 -3.38 -29.69
CA GLN A 259 12.76 -4.14 -30.81
C GLN A 259 11.69 -4.27 -31.91
N PHE A 260 12.10 -4.13 -33.18
CA PHE A 260 11.23 -4.19 -34.37
C PHE A 260 10.48 -5.53 -34.56
N GLN A 261 10.84 -6.56 -33.80
CA GLN A 261 10.11 -7.82 -33.71
C GLN A 261 9.68 -8.04 -32.28
N THR A 262 8.49 -7.59 -31.92
CA THR A 262 7.93 -7.81 -30.59
C THR A 262 7.52 -9.28 -30.47
N ASN A 263 8.31 -10.05 -29.74
CA ASN A 263 7.94 -11.42 -29.41
C ASN A 263 6.93 -11.41 -28.27
N TYR A 264 5.65 -11.25 -28.59
CA TYR A 264 4.57 -11.17 -27.60
C TYR A 264 4.51 -12.39 -26.69
N THR A 265 4.80 -13.60 -27.17
CA THR A 265 4.70 -14.81 -26.34
C THR A 265 5.73 -14.78 -25.21
N VAL A 266 6.97 -14.40 -25.52
CA VAL A 266 8.06 -14.26 -24.54
C VAL A 266 7.82 -13.04 -23.64
N ALA A 267 7.31 -11.93 -24.18
CA ALA A 267 6.97 -10.75 -23.37
C ALA A 267 5.89 -11.08 -22.31
N PHE A 268 4.81 -11.76 -22.70
CA PHE A 268 3.77 -12.16 -21.76
C PHE A 268 4.25 -13.20 -20.74
N ALA A 269 5.15 -14.11 -21.13
CA ALA A 269 5.82 -15.01 -20.18
C ALA A 269 6.64 -14.22 -19.13
N SER A 270 7.41 -13.21 -19.56
CA SER A 270 8.15 -12.31 -18.66
C SER A 270 7.22 -11.56 -17.71
N TYR A 271 6.08 -11.04 -18.19
CA TYR A 271 5.11 -10.35 -17.34
C TYR A 271 4.50 -11.25 -16.28
N LEU A 272 4.16 -12.50 -16.62
CA LEU A 272 3.69 -13.49 -15.63
C LEU A 272 4.74 -13.78 -14.57
N MET A 273 6.00 -13.93 -14.98
CA MET A 273 7.10 -14.16 -14.04
C MET A 273 7.28 -12.96 -13.09
N ALA A 274 7.19 -11.73 -13.59
CA ALA A 274 7.30 -10.51 -12.77
C ALA A 274 6.10 -10.31 -11.84
N MET A 275 4.91 -10.81 -12.19
CA MET A 275 3.73 -10.79 -11.32
C MET A 275 3.84 -11.80 -10.16
N ALA A 276 4.52 -12.92 -10.35
CA ALA A 276 4.56 -14.00 -9.37
C ALA A 276 5.03 -13.55 -7.96
N PRO A 277 6.13 -12.80 -7.79
CA PRO A 277 6.55 -12.31 -6.48
C PRO A 277 5.51 -11.43 -5.80
N LEU A 278 4.85 -10.54 -6.56
CA LEU A 278 3.79 -9.68 -6.01
C LEU A 278 2.57 -10.48 -5.57
N LEU A 279 2.17 -11.49 -6.31
CA LEU A 279 1.07 -12.38 -5.92
C LEU A 279 1.40 -13.11 -4.63
N VAL A 280 2.64 -13.59 -4.46
CA VAL A 280 3.09 -14.20 -3.20
C VAL A 280 3.01 -13.18 -2.05
N VAL A 281 3.56 -11.99 -2.23
CA VAL A 281 3.49 -10.92 -1.22
C VAL A 281 2.04 -10.58 -0.89
N TYR A 282 1.16 -10.46 -1.88
CA TYR A 282 -0.25 -10.18 -1.67
C TYR A 282 -0.96 -11.28 -0.87
N VAL A 283 -0.78 -12.55 -1.23
CA VAL A 283 -1.38 -13.69 -0.51
C VAL A 283 -0.94 -13.71 0.95
N LEU A 284 0.34 -13.42 1.22
CA LEU A 284 0.86 -13.34 2.58
C LEU A 284 0.33 -12.12 3.35
N ALA A 285 0.20 -10.98 2.66
CA ALA A 285 -0.16 -9.69 3.26
C ALA A 285 -1.68 -9.40 3.30
N GLN A 286 -2.52 -10.13 2.56
CA GLN A 286 -3.96 -9.83 2.38
C GLN A 286 -4.74 -9.63 3.69
N ARG A 287 -4.41 -10.39 4.74
CA ARG A 287 -5.07 -10.25 6.05
C ARG A 287 -4.84 -8.89 6.69
N TRP A 288 -3.67 -8.29 6.49
CA TRP A 288 -3.34 -6.97 7.02
C TRP A 288 -3.94 -5.86 6.15
N VAL A 289 -4.00 -6.06 4.83
CA VAL A 289 -4.66 -5.14 3.89
C VAL A 289 -6.13 -4.99 4.26
N ILE A 290 -6.85 -6.10 4.41
CA ILE A 290 -8.28 -6.11 4.74
C ILE A 290 -8.54 -5.46 6.10
N SER A 291 -7.70 -5.74 7.11
CA SER A 291 -7.85 -5.16 8.45
C SER A 291 -7.58 -3.65 8.48
N GLY A 292 -6.68 -3.14 7.65
CA GLY A 292 -6.38 -1.70 7.53
C GLY A 292 -7.52 -0.92 6.89
N VAL A 293 -8.08 -1.43 5.80
CA VAL A 293 -9.18 -0.80 5.05
C VAL A 293 -10.49 -0.80 5.87
N THR A 294 -10.81 -1.90 6.55
CA THR A 294 -12.06 -2.02 7.31
C THR A 294 -12.08 -1.17 8.57
N ARG A 295 -10.95 -0.97 9.26
CA ARG A 295 -10.87 -0.08 10.43
C ARG A 295 -10.97 1.40 10.07
N GLY A 296 -10.60 1.80 8.86
CA GLY A 296 -10.78 3.15 8.35
C GLY A 296 -12.21 3.46 7.90
N ALA A 297 -13.01 2.44 7.58
CA ALA A 297 -14.37 2.59 7.06
C ALA A 297 -15.48 2.53 8.14
N VAL A 298 -15.16 2.06 9.34
CA VAL A 298 -16.13 1.99 10.47
C VAL A 298 -15.83 3.16 11.41
N LYS A 299 -16.52 4.27 11.17
CA LYS A 299 -16.75 5.34 12.14
C LYS A 299 -18.10 5.16 12.78
#